data_6736cf31e65b7e0d2e8334a483889cdd
#
_entry.id   6736cf31e65b7e0d2e8334a483889cdd
#
_cell.length_a   1.000
_cell.length_b   1.000
_cell.length_c   1.000
_cell.angle_alpha   90.00
_cell.angle_beta   90.00
_cell.angle_gamma   90.00
#
_symmetry.space_group_name_H-M   'P 1'
#
loop_
_entity.id
_entity.type
_entity.pdbx_description
1 polymer ?
#
loop_
_entity_poly.entity_id
_entity_poly.type
_entity_poly.pdbx_seq_one_letter_code
_entity_poly.pdbx_strand_id
1 'polypeptide(L)'
;MIIRPVFNILLLPDITYFFKRDFFPGAAADQIEVGTDILFPFLKNEVDETTVTIDDIYPVGMSARVESISDDDSIQIRTLERVSLDDIELDENGQITATASIRPEVDDLPLEEEKQTFTNLRNSLLKFVQNYQWGIWARSYIIQRKNIYDLGSALSDYLNITSEEKYAIVETDSRRERCELIENAIKEFMEVAKVSSEAQEAQKGDQEQLYREAAIKKQIDYLQKELDEMHPENISDVRAFEKKIQESGMNEDARKEADKVLNRMKQEGKDSHEYGLLYDYLDFVTSLSWKHPEFTPIDLNRAEEILDEDHYGLKKVKERI
;
A
#
# COMPACT_ATOMS: atom_id res chain seq x y z
N MET A 1 -25.38 -26.76 -26.88
CA MET A 1 -25.12 -25.49 -26.17
C MET A 1 -24.45 -25.83 -24.84
N ILE A 2 -23.36 -25.20 -24.51
CA ILE A 2 -22.66 -25.37 -23.24
C ILE A 2 -23.10 -24.25 -22.32
N ILE A 3 -23.41 -24.56 -21.03
CA ILE A 3 -23.74 -23.55 -20.03
C ILE A 3 -22.54 -23.43 -19.10
N ARG A 4 -22.01 -22.21 -18.98
CA ARG A 4 -20.86 -21.90 -18.12
C ARG A 4 -21.20 -20.71 -17.19
N PRO A 5 -21.50 -20.94 -15.93
CA PRO A 5 -21.70 -19.84 -14.96
C PRO A 5 -20.41 -19.04 -14.78
N VAL A 6 -20.54 -17.72 -14.64
CA VAL A 6 -19.42 -16.82 -14.46
C VAL A 6 -19.67 -15.87 -13.29
N PHE A 7 -18.60 -15.59 -12.54
CA PHE A 7 -18.62 -14.64 -11.44
C PHE A 7 -17.61 -13.52 -11.68
N ASN A 8 -18.00 -12.29 -11.38
CA ASN A 8 -17.14 -11.11 -11.43
C ASN A 8 -16.47 -10.83 -12.81
N ILE A 9 -17.07 -11.29 -13.90
CA ILE A 9 -16.61 -11.04 -15.27
C ILE A 9 -17.60 -10.12 -15.97
N LEU A 10 -17.12 -9.07 -16.65
CA LEU A 10 -17.94 -8.18 -17.45
C LEU A 10 -17.99 -8.71 -18.89
N LEU A 11 -19.06 -9.41 -19.26
CA LEU A 11 -19.33 -9.84 -20.63
C LEU A 11 -20.33 -8.89 -21.26
N LEU A 12 -19.92 -8.19 -22.32
CA LEU A 12 -20.75 -7.25 -23.07
C LEU A 12 -21.07 -7.78 -24.46
N PRO A 13 -22.19 -7.38 -25.08
CA PRO A 13 -22.59 -7.84 -26.40
C PRO A 13 -21.56 -7.49 -27.48
N ASP A 14 -21.43 -8.37 -28.46
CA ASP A 14 -20.61 -8.20 -29.67
C ASP A 14 -19.11 -7.99 -29.41
N ILE A 15 -18.59 -8.56 -28.31
CA ILE A 15 -17.18 -8.49 -27.91
C ILE A 15 -16.53 -9.87 -28.01
N THR A 16 -15.27 -9.88 -28.42
CA THR A 16 -14.45 -11.09 -28.47
C THR A 16 -13.62 -11.23 -27.23
N TYR A 17 -13.75 -12.35 -26.52
CA TYR A 17 -13.02 -12.73 -25.32
C TYR A 17 -12.11 -13.91 -25.59
N PHE A 18 -11.04 -14.03 -24.82
CA PHE A 18 -10.12 -15.14 -24.89
C PHE A 18 -10.10 -15.88 -23.56
N PHE A 19 -10.45 -17.14 -23.58
CA PHE A 19 -10.43 -18.02 -22.41
C PHE A 19 -9.47 -19.17 -22.66
N LYS A 20 -8.87 -19.70 -21.60
CA LYS A 20 -8.14 -20.96 -21.66
C LYS A 20 -9.14 -22.11 -21.61
N ARG A 21 -8.77 -23.27 -22.16
CA ARG A 21 -9.63 -24.46 -22.16
C ARG A 21 -10.00 -24.93 -20.76
N ASP A 22 -9.11 -24.74 -19.78
CA ASP A 22 -9.32 -25.07 -18.36
C ASP A 22 -10.39 -24.18 -17.67
N PHE A 23 -10.78 -23.08 -18.29
CA PHE A 23 -11.93 -22.29 -17.84
C PHE A 23 -13.25 -23.08 -17.95
N PHE A 24 -13.31 -24.11 -18.79
CA PHE A 24 -14.47 -24.97 -18.96
C PHE A 24 -14.20 -26.32 -18.29
N PRO A 25 -14.96 -26.71 -17.23
CA PRO A 25 -14.67 -27.91 -16.46
C PRO A 25 -15.09 -29.20 -17.18
N GLY A 26 -14.36 -30.26 -16.92
CA GLY A 26 -14.69 -31.64 -17.21
C GLY A 26 -15.08 -31.91 -18.66
N ALA A 27 -16.17 -32.66 -18.87
CA ALA A 27 -16.66 -33.07 -20.18
C ALA A 27 -17.07 -31.90 -21.11
N ALA A 28 -17.33 -30.71 -20.55
CA ALA A 28 -17.65 -29.52 -21.35
C ALA A 28 -16.43 -29.05 -22.13
N ALA A 29 -15.22 -29.11 -21.59
CA ALA A 29 -13.99 -28.75 -22.29
C ALA A 29 -13.72 -29.59 -23.54
N ASP A 30 -14.07 -30.89 -23.47
CA ASP A 30 -13.87 -31.83 -24.60
C ASP A 30 -14.89 -31.64 -25.72
N GLN A 31 -16.05 -31.02 -25.43
CA GLN A 31 -17.13 -30.75 -26.38
C GLN A 31 -17.00 -29.39 -27.08
N ILE A 32 -16.01 -28.57 -26.69
CA ILE A 32 -15.81 -27.26 -27.31
C ILE A 32 -15.16 -27.41 -28.66
N GLU A 33 -15.92 -27.04 -29.72
CA GLU A 33 -15.49 -26.93 -31.06
C GLU A 33 -15.82 -25.56 -31.67
N VAL A 34 -15.23 -25.20 -32.77
CA VAL A 34 -15.59 -23.97 -33.51
C VAL A 34 -17.05 -24.01 -33.89
N GLY A 35 -17.79 -22.95 -33.57
CA GLY A 35 -19.25 -22.86 -33.80
C GLY A 35 -20.09 -23.33 -32.59
N THR A 36 -19.49 -23.83 -31.53
CA THR A 36 -20.24 -24.20 -30.30
C THR A 36 -20.89 -22.97 -29.69
N ASP A 37 -22.19 -23.07 -29.42
CA ASP A 37 -22.93 -22.05 -28.70
C ASP A 37 -22.72 -22.22 -27.17
N ILE A 38 -22.47 -21.11 -26.52
CA ILE A 38 -22.24 -21.02 -25.04
C ILE A 38 -23.22 -20.05 -24.42
N LEU A 39 -23.72 -20.41 -23.26
CA LEU A 39 -24.53 -19.55 -22.42
C LEU A 39 -23.75 -19.27 -21.14
N PHE A 40 -23.60 -18.00 -20.80
CA PHE A 40 -22.98 -17.52 -19.58
C PHE A 40 -24.04 -16.95 -18.62
N PRO A 41 -24.55 -17.74 -17.66
CA PRO A 41 -25.27 -17.21 -16.50
C PRO A 41 -24.30 -16.46 -15.60
N PHE A 42 -24.71 -15.32 -15.03
CA PHE A 42 -23.93 -14.58 -14.05
C PHE A 42 -24.29 -15.02 -12.64
N LEU A 43 -23.27 -15.21 -11.80
CA LEU A 43 -23.44 -15.56 -10.39
C LEU A 43 -23.43 -14.31 -9.50
N LYS A 44 -24.23 -14.32 -8.44
CA LYS A 44 -24.29 -13.25 -7.42
C LYS A 44 -23.08 -13.29 -6.49
N ASN A 45 -22.60 -14.51 -6.21
CA ASN A 45 -21.45 -14.74 -5.32
C ASN A 45 -20.46 -15.70 -5.96
N GLU A 46 -19.24 -15.71 -5.45
CA GLU A 46 -18.28 -16.74 -5.79
C GLU A 46 -18.66 -18.04 -5.10
N VAL A 47 -19.15 -18.99 -5.87
CA VAL A 47 -19.66 -20.29 -5.39
C VAL A 47 -18.93 -21.40 -6.17
N ASP A 48 -18.63 -22.50 -5.50
CA ASP A 48 -18.10 -23.69 -6.17
C ASP A 48 -19.16 -24.28 -7.10
N GLU A 49 -18.78 -24.71 -8.29
CA GLU A 49 -19.68 -25.25 -9.33
C GLU A 49 -20.56 -26.39 -8.83
N THR A 50 -20.10 -27.15 -7.84
CA THR A 50 -20.84 -28.26 -7.25
C THR A 50 -21.89 -27.84 -6.23
N THR A 51 -21.87 -26.58 -5.80
CA THR A 51 -22.73 -26.04 -4.73
C THR A 51 -23.62 -24.90 -5.19
N VAL A 52 -23.57 -24.54 -6.48
CA VAL A 52 -24.43 -23.49 -7.08
C VAL A 52 -25.91 -23.84 -6.87
N THR A 53 -26.68 -22.86 -6.47
CA THR A 53 -28.13 -22.93 -6.37
C THR A 53 -28.81 -21.99 -7.38
N ILE A 54 -30.08 -22.18 -7.65
CA ILE A 54 -30.84 -21.29 -8.56
C ILE A 54 -30.84 -19.85 -8.02
N ASP A 55 -30.88 -19.69 -6.70
CA ASP A 55 -30.89 -18.36 -6.03
C ASP A 55 -29.56 -17.60 -6.24
N ASP A 56 -28.46 -18.29 -6.55
CA ASP A 56 -27.16 -17.70 -6.83
C ASP A 56 -27.03 -17.15 -8.24
N ILE A 57 -27.99 -17.43 -9.12
CA ILE A 57 -27.95 -17.05 -10.53
C ILE A 57 -28.76 -15.77 -10.76
N TYR A 58 -28.22 -14.84 -11.49
CA TYR A 58 -28.92 -13.66 -11.96
C TYR A 58 -29.85 -13.98 -13.15
N PRO A 59 -30.97 -13.24 -13.30
CA PRO A 59 -31.97 -13.54 -14.35
C PRO A 59 -31.52 -13.19 -15.78
N VAL A 60 -30.45 -12.42 -15.97
CA VAL A 60 -29.90 -12.07 -17.28
C VAL A 60 -28.56 -12.76 -17.47
N GLY A 61 -28.41 -13.42 -18.61
CA GLY A 61 -27.16 -14.05 -19.06
C GLY A 61 -26.67 -13.49 -20.37
N MET A 62 -25.55 -14.04 -20.85
CA MET A 62 -24.94 -13.68 -22.12
C MET A 62 -24.82 -14.91 -23.01
N SER A 63 -25.36 -14.84 -24.23
CA SER A 63 -25.14 -15.84 -25.26
C SER A 63 -23.82 -15.56 -26.00
N ALA A 64 -23.13 -16.60 -26.39
CA ALA A 64 -21.86 -16.49 -27.08
C ALA A 64 -21.62 -17.67 -28.03
N ARG A 65 -20.62 -17.54 -28.92
CA ARG A 65 -20.22 -18.57 -29.84
C ARG A 65 -18.70 -18.67 -29.93
N VAL A 66 -18.18 -19.87 -30.02
CA VAL A 66 -16.78 -20.13 -30.26
C VAL A 66 -16.42 -19.77 -31.68
N GLU A 67 -15.51 -18.81 -31.89
CA GLU A 67 -15.04 -18.38 -33.22
C GLU A 67 -13.81 -19.18 -33.67
N SER A 68 -12.85 -19.39 -32.78
CA SER A 68 -11.63 -20.14 -33.08
C SER A 68 -11.02 -20.76 -31.83
N ILE A 69 -10.19 -21.76 -32.04
CA ILE A 69 -9.39 -22.42 -30.98
C ILE A 69 -7.95 -22.44 -31.48
N SER A 70 -7.04 -21.92 -30.70
CA SER A 70 -5.61 -21.85 -31.04
C SER A 70 -4.85 -23.10 -30.53
N ASP A 71 -3.68 -23.35 -31.11
CA ASP A 71 -2.81 -24.48 -30.74
C ASP A 71 -2.34 -24.48 -29.28
N ASP A 72 -2.38 -23.29 -28.61
CA ASP A 72 -2.04 -23.09 -27.19
C ASP A 72 -3.23 -23.26 -26.24
N ASP A 73 -4.31 -23.92 -26.73
CA ASP A 73 -5.57 -24.11 -26.00
C ASP A 73 -6.29 -22.80 -25.59
N SER A 74 -6.02 -21.69 -26.27
CA SER A 74 -6.77 -20.46 -26.13
C SER A 74 -8.01 -20.51 -27.01
N ILE A 75 -9.18 -20.31 -26.42
CA ILE A 75 -10.49 -20.33 -27.06
C ILE A 75 -10.95 -18.89 -27.26
N GLN A 76 -11.16 -18.51 -28.51
CA GLN A 76 -11.74 -17.23 -28.88
C GLN A 76 -13.25 -17.35 -28.93
N ILE A 77 -13.94 -16.58 -28.09
CA ILE A 77 -15.39 -16.60 -27.92
C ILE A 77 -15.93 -15.20 -28.20
N ARG A 78 -16.89 -15.11 -29.11
CA ARG A 78 -17.64 -13.87 -29.33
C ARG A 78 -18.97 -13.94 -28.62
N THR A 79 -19.20 -12.96 -27.75
CA THR A 79 -20.52 -12.73 -27.16
C THR A 79 -21.48 -12.23 -28.25
N LEU A 80 -22.72 -12.64 -28.15
CA LEU A 80 -23.77 -12.29 -29.13
C LEU A 80 -24.76 -11.33 -28.50
N GLU A 81 -25.72 -11.86 -27.77
CA GLU A 81 -26.87 -11.13 -27.27
C GLU A 81 -27.08 -11.40 -25.79
N ARG A 82 -27.65 -10.41 -25.08
CA ARG A 82 -28.16 -10.59 -23.73
C ARG A 82 -29.40 -11.47 -23.79
N VAL A 83 -29.52 -12.36 -22.83
CA VAL A 83 -30.67 -13.28 -22.76
C VAL A 83 -31.30 -13.24 -21.38
N SER A 84 -32.61 -13.31 -21.32
CA SER A 84 -33.34 -13.64 -20.09
C SER A 84 -33.25 -15.14 -19.88
N LEU A 85 -32.92 -15.55 -18.67
CA LEU A 85 -32.85 -16.95 -18.27
C LEU A 85 -34.20 -17.36 -17.69
N ASP A 86 -34.90 -18.25 -18.38
CA ASP A 86 -36.18 -18.82 -17.97
C ASP A 86 -35.96 -20.30 -17.59
N ASP A 87 -36.80 -20.82 -16.71
CA ASP A 87 -36.83 -22.25 -16.34
C ASP A 87 -35.45 -22.84 -16.02
N ILE A 88 -34.73 -22.20 -15.11
CA ILE A 88 -33.41 -22.69 -14.66
C ILE A 88 -33.62 -23.92 -13.79
N GLU A 89 -33.02 -25.04 -14.17
CA GLU A 89 -33.02 -26.29 -13.42
C GLU A 89 -31.61 -26.74 -13.12
N LEU A 90 -31.40 -27.36 -11.96
CA LEU A 90 -30.16 -28.01 -11.56
C LEU A 90 -30.42 -29.50 -11.44
N ASP A 91 -29.62 -30.31 -12.12
CA ASP A 91 -29.69 -31.75 -11.94
C ASP A 91 -29.00 -32.21 -10.65
N GLU A 92 -29.11 -33.51 -10.33
CA GLU A 92 -28.49 -34.11 -9.13
C GLU A 92 -26.95 -34.00 -9.11
N ASN A 93 -26.31 -33.69 -10.24
CA ASN A 93 -24.86 -33.51 -10.39
C ASN A 93 -24.45 -32.03 -10.39
N GLY A 94 -25.39 -31.09 -10.17
CA GLY A 94 -25.14 -29.65 -10.22
C GLY A 94 -25.02 -29.08 -11.65
N GLN A 95 -25.39 -29.86 -12.69
CA GLN A 95 -25.40 -29.36 -14.05
C GLN A 95 -26.62 -28.46 -14.26
N ILE A 96 -26.33 -27.23 -14.73
CA ILE A 96 -27.37 -26.22 -14.99
C ILE A 96 -27.99 -26.47 -16.38
N THR A 97 -29.29 -26.49 -16.41
CA THR A 97 -30.07 -26.38 -17.66
C THR A 97 -30.94 -25.12 -17.55
N ALA A 98 -31.05 -24.39 -18.64
CA ALA A 98 -31.87 -23.18 -18.69
C ALA A 98 -32.42 -22.96 -20.08
N THR A 99 -33.65 -22.44 -20.14
CA THR A 99 -34.23 -21.88 -21.34
C THR A 99 -33.81 -20.40 -21.42
N ALA A 100 -33.33 -19.97 -22.58
CA ALA A 100 -32.85 -18.60 -22.77
C ALA A 100 -33.66 -17.91 -23.86
N SER A 101 -34.20 -16.75 -23.58
CA SER A 101 -34.88 -15.90 -24.57
C SER A 101 -34.07 -14.61 -24.81
N ILE A 102 -34.02 -14.12 -26.04
CA ILE A 102 -33.30 -12.90 -26.39
C ILE A 102 -33.91 -11.72 -25.61
N ARG A 103 -33.05 -10.95 -24.89
CA ARG A 103 -33.44 -9.74 -24.21
C ARG A 103 -33.05 -8.53 -25.07
N PRO A 104 -34.05 -7.85 -25.70
CA PRO A 104 -33.76 -6.77 -26.65
C PRO A 104 -33.16 -5.54 -25.91
N GLU A 105 -32.30 -4.81 -26.63
CA GLU A 105 -31.81 -3.54 -26.17
C GLU A 105 -32.79 -2.42 -26.53
N VAL A 106 -32.82 -1.36 -25.72
CA VAL A 106 -33.49 -0.12 -26.04
C VAL A 106 -32.48 0.76 -26.78
N ASP A 107 -32.75 1.01 -28.09
CA ASP A 107 -31.89 1.83 -28.95
C ASP A 107 -32.20 3.33 -28.77
N ASP A 108 -31.79 3.87 -27.61
CA ASP A 108 -32.01 5.27 -27.16
C ASP A 108 -30.76 6.14 -27.27
N LEU A 109 -29.65 5.61 -27.85
CA LEU A 109 -28.40 6.33 -28.04
C LEU A 109 -28.06 6.44 -29.54
N PRO A 110 -28.08 7.66 -30.13
CA PRO A 110 -27.63 7.87 -31.49
C PRO A 110 -26.18 7.44 -31.71
N LEU A 111 -25.91 6.75 -32.81
CA LEU A 111 -24.59 6.20 -33.13
C LEU A 111 -23.47 7.25 -33.13
N GLU A 112 -23.76 8.49 -33.56
CA GLU A 112 -22.78 9.57 -33.59
C GLU A 112 -22.44 10.06 -32.18
N GLU A 113 -23.42 10.08 -31.27
CA GLU A 113 -23.23 10.44 -29.85
C GLU A 113 -22.37 9.36 -29.14
N GLU A 114 -22.65 8.07 -29.39
CA GLU A 114 -21.85 6.97 -28.86
C GLU A 114 -20.39 7.03 -29.33
N LYS A 115 -20.17 7.28 -30.63
CA LYS A 115 -18.81 7.44 -31.17
C LYS A 115 -18.08 8.63 -30.59
N GLN A 116 -18.78 9.74 -30.37
CA GLN A 116 -18.20 10.94 -29.76
C GLN A 116 -17.81 10.68 -28.31
N THR A 117 -18.69 10.05 -27.52
CA THR A 117 -18.42 9.65 -26.14
C THR A 117 -17.22 8.72 -26.07
N PHE A 118 -17.18 7.69 -26.89
CA PHE A 118 -16.04 6.78 -26.97
C PHE A 118 -14.74 7.51 -27.34
N THR A 119 -14.76 8.39 -28.33
CA THR A 119 -13.58 9.14 -28.76
C THR A 119 -13.05 10.04 -27.64
N ASN A 120 -13.95 10.75 -26.95
CA ASN A 120 -13.59 11.61 -25.82
C ASN A 120 -13.00 10.80 -24.67
N LEU A 121 -13.65 9.71 -24.29
CA LEU A 121 -13.21 8.85 -23.21
C LEU A 121 -11.84 8.21 -23.53
N ARG A 122 -11.68 7.66 -24.74
CA ARG A 122 -10.41 7.10 -25.21
C ARG A 122 -9.28 8.12 -25.18
N ASN A 123 -9.52 9.34 -25.64
CA ASN A 123 -8.53 10.41 -25.65
C ASN A 123 -8.15 10.85 -24.22
N SER A 124 -9.11 10.89 -23.30
CA SER A 124 -8.88 11.19 -21.89
C SER A 124 -8.03 10.09 -21.23
N LEU A 125 -8.37 8.84 -21.51
CA LEU A 125 -7.63 7.67 -21.01
C LEU A 125 -6.19 7.61 -21.58
N LEU A 126 -6.01 7.93 -22.86
CA LEU A 126 -4.68 8.01 -23.49
C LEU A 126 -3.80 9.10 -22.88
N LYS A 127 -4.38 10.26 -22.52
CA LYS A 127 -3.66 11.31 -21.80
C LYS A 127 -3.32 10.88 -20.37
N PHE A 128 -4.25 10.21 -19.71
CA PHE A 128 -4.06 9.71 -18.36
C PHE A 128 -2.90 8.73 -18.29
N VAL A 129 -2.88 7.69 -19.13
CA VAL A 129 -1.84 6.65 -19.09
C VAL A 129 -0.44 7.17 -19.40
N GLN A 130 -0.31 8.31 -20.12
CA GLN A 130 1.00 8.91 -20.42
C GLN A 130 1.78 9.32 -19.17
N ASN A 131 1.10 9.56 -18.05
CA ASN A 131 1.72 9.96 -16.79
C ASN A 131 2.32 8.79 -16.00
N TYR A 132 2.14 7.55 -16.47
CA TYR A 132 2.57 6.33 -15.76
C TYR A 132 3.62 5.55 -16.55
N GLN A 133 4.53 4.90 -15.85
CA GLN A 133 5.59 4.07 -16.48
C GLN A 133 5.03 2.92 -17.32
N TRP A 134 3.91 2.34 -16.89
CA TRP A 134 3.19 1.28 -17.62
C TRP A 134 2.36 1.82 -18.80
N GLY A 135 2.25 3.13 -18.96
CA GLY A 135 1.42 3.77 -19.96
C GLY A 135 1.79 3.45 -21.40
N ILE A 136 3.05 3.11 -21.69
CA ILE A 136 3.49 2.71 -23.03
C ILE A 136 2.75 1.45 -23.49
N TRP A 137 2.62 0.45 -22.63
CA TRP A 137 1.90 -0.79 -22.91
C TRP A 137 0.40 -0.58 -22.98
N ALA A 138 -0.17 0.15 -22.01
CA ALA A 138 -1.58 0.48 -21.95
C ALA A 138 -2.04 1.27 -23.19
N ARG A 139 -1.22 2.17 -23.71
CA ARG A 139 -1.52 2.96 -24.90
C ARG A 139 -1.83 2.08 -26.12
N SER A 140 -0.97 1.10 -26.41
CA SER A 140 -1.15 0.18 -27.53
C SER A 140 -2.44 -0.63 -27.39
N TYR A 141 -2.74 -1.05 -26.16
CA TYR A 141 -3.94 -1.79 -25.84
C TYR A 141 -5.23 -0.96 -26.01
N ILE A 142 -5.23 0.29 -25.53
CA ILE A 142 -6.37 1.22 -25.63
C ILE A 142 -6.65 1.61 -27.08
N ILE A 143 -5.61 1.87 -27.89
CA ILE A 143 -5.77 2.29 -29.31
C ILE A 143 -6.48 1.21 -30.13
N GLN A 144 -6.31 -0.06 -29.82
CA GLN A 144 -6.92 -1.18 -30.55
C GLN A 144 -8.41 -1.33 -30.30
N ARG A 145 -8.96 -0.67 -29.26
CA ARG A 145 -10.40 -0.76 -28.94
C ARG A 145 -11.25 0.00 -29.94
N LYS A 146 -12.41 -0.59 -30.29
CA LYS A 146 -13.25 -0.13 -31.40
C LYS A 146 -14.44 0.72 -30.94
N ASN A 147 -14.97 0.44 -29.76
CA ASN A 147 -16.14 1.10 -29.18
C ASN A 147 -16.06 1.09 -27.65
N ILE A 148 -17.07 1.71 -26.98
CA ILE A 148 -17.09 1.85 -25.55
C ILE A 148 -17.24 0.50 -24.82
N TYR A 149 -17.95 -0.47 -25.40
CA TYR A 149 -18.11 -1.82 -24.84
C TYR A 149 -16.79 -2.59 -24.89
N ASP A 150 -16.10 -2.55 -26.03
CA ASP A 150 -14.78 -3.15 -26.18
C ASP A 150 -13.75 -2.53 -25.21
N LEU A 151 -13.84 -1.22 -24.97
CA LEU A 151 -12.99 -0.53 -24.01
C LEU A 151 -13.31 -0.93 -22.56
N GLY A 152 -14.59 -0.93 -22.19
CA GLY A 152 -15.07 -1.31 -20.84
C GLY A 152 -14.73 -2.77 -20.51
N SER A 153 -14.97 -3.66 -21.44
CA SER A 153 -14.62 -5.09 -21.33
C SER A 153 -13.11 -5.28 -21.13
N ALA A 154 -12.31 -4.62 -21.96
CA ALA A 154 -10.86 -4.74 -21.92
C ALA A 154 -10.24 -4.20 -20.61
N LEU A 155 -10.90 -3.27 -19.96
CA LEU A 155 -10.47 -2.68 -18.70
C LEU A 155 -11.15 -3.29 -17.47
N SER A 156 -12.07 -4.24 -17.63
CA SER A 156 -12.93 -4.75 -16.56
C SER A 156 -12.21 -5.23 -15.31
N ASP A 157 -10.99 -5.78 -15.46
CA ASP A 157 -10.18 -6.27 -14.36
C ASP A 157 -9.46 -5.15 -13.59
N TYR A 158 -9.39 -3.96 -14.17
CA TYR A 158 -8.76 -2.78 -13.58
C TYR A 158 -9.77 -1.79 -13.01
N LEU A 159 -11.07 -1.93 -13.38
CA LEU A 159 -12.13 -1.07 -12.87
C LEU A 159 -12.41 -1.39 -11.40
N ASN A 160 -12.56 -0.34 -10.59
CA ASN A 160 -12.88 -0.47 -9.16
C ASN A 160 -14.39 -0.66 -8.93
N ILE A 161 -15.00 -1.56 -9.71
CA ILE A 161 -16.42 -1.89 -9.62
C ILE A 161 -16.62 -3.30 -9.07
N THR A 162 -17.65 -3.46 -8.28
CA THR A 162 -18.05 -4.74 -7.68
C THR A 162 -18.64 -5.68 -8.74
N SER A 163 -18.80 -6.97 -8.37
CA SER A 163 -19.49 -7.94 -9.22
C SER A 163 -20.94 -7.55 -9.51
N GLU A 164 -21.62 -6.93 -8.54
CA GLU A 164 -22.98 -6.42 -8.69
C GLU A 164 -23.05 -5.26 -9.69
N GLU A 165 -22.09 -4.33 -9.63
CA GLU A 165 -22.00 -3.22 -10.59
C GLU A 165 -21.66 -3.69 -11.99
N LYS A 166 -20.77 -4.69 -12.14
CA LYS A 166 -20.51 -5.34 -13.44
C LYS A 166 -21.79 -5.97 -14.00
N TYR A 167 -22.55 -6.64 -13.14
CA TYR A 167 -23.82 -7.22 -13.55
C TYR A 167 -24.85 -6.15 -13.91
N ALA A 168 -24.96 -5.06 -13.14
CA ALA A 168 -25.87 -3.95 -13.45
C ALA A 168 -25.62 -3.37 -14.86
N ILE A 169 -24.36 -3.27 -15.30
CA ILE A 169 -24.01 -2.87 -16.67
C ILE A 169 -24.59 -3.85 -17.69
N VAL A 170 -24.52 -5.16 -17.43
CA VAL A 170 -25.04 -6.18 -18.32
C VAL A 170 -26.57 -6.19 -18.34
N GLU A 171 -27.20 -6.05 -17.17
CA GLU A 171 -28.66 -6.11 -17.01
C GLU A 171 -29.37 -4.90 -17.62
N THR A 172 -28.73 -3.73 -17.66
CA THR A 172 -29.31 -2.48 -18.14
C THR A 172 -29.75 -2.60 -19.62
N ASP A 173 -31.02 -2.35 -19.90
CA ASP A 173 -31.59 -2.46 -21.23
C ASP A 173 -31.30 -1.26 -22.12
N SER A 174 -31.24 -0.05 -21.56
CA SER A 174 -30.91 1.19 -22.26
C SER A 174 -29.44 1.21 -22.71
N ARG A 175 -29.21 1.42 -24.00
CA ARG A 175 -27.85 1.59 -24.53
C ARG A 175 -27.17 2.82 -23.98
N ARG A 176 -27.92 3.91 -23.79
CA ARG A 176 -27.42 5.16 -23.21
C ARG A 176 -26.93 4.95 -21.79
N GLU A 177 -27.80 4.41 -20.95
CA GLU A 177 -27.47 4.17 -19.55
C GLU A 177 -26.29 3.22 -19.38
N ARG A 178 -26.22 2.16 -20.20
CA ARG A 178 -25.10 1.23 -20.19
C ARG A 178 -23.78 1.91 -20.57
N CYS A 179 -23.78 2.78 -21.60
CA CYS A 179 -22.61 3.55 -21.98
C CYS A 179 -22.18 4.50 -20.86
N GLU A 180 -23.13 5.15 -20.18
CA GLU A 180 -22.86 6.04 -19.05
C GLU A 180 -22.25 5.28 -17.86
N LEU A 181 -22.75 4.09 -17.54
CA LEU A 181 -22.19 3.26 -16.47
C LEU A 181 -20.73 2.87 -16.78
N ILE A 182 -20.43 2.46 -18.01
CA ILE A 182 -19.06 2.12 -18.43
C ILE A 182 -18.16 3.36 -18.40
N GLU A 183 -18.64 4.48 -18.91
CA GLU A 183 -17.90 5.75 -18.91
C GLU A 183 -17.56 6.20 -17.48
N ASN A 184 -18.54 6.12 -16.57
CA ASN A 184 -18.35 6.50 -15.17
C ASN A 184 -17.36 5.57 -14.46
N ALA A 185 -17.46 4.26 -14.67
CA ALA A 185 -16.51 3.30 -14.10
C ALA A 185 -15.05 3.56 -14.55
N ILE A 186 -14.86 3.89 -15.84
CA ILE A 186 -13.53 4.24 -16.37
C ILE A 186 -13.02 5.58 -15.81
N LYS A 187 -13.89 6.58 -15.66
CA LYS A 187 -13.53 7.87 -15.06
C LYS A 187 -13.15 7.70 -13.59
N GLU A 188 -13.91 6.92 -12.84
CA GLU A 188 -13.61 6.61 -11.44
C GLU A 188 -12.27 5.90 -11.30
N PHE A 189 -12.00 4.90 -12.13
CA PHE A 189 -10.69 4.26 -12.18
C PHE A 189 -9.55 5.27 -12.38
N MET A 190 -9.70 6.22 -13.33
CA MET A 190 -8.67 7.23 -13.56
C MET A 190 -8.45 8.13 -12.33
N GLU A 191 -9.52 8.55 -11.65
CA GLU A 191 -9.41 9.39 -10.45
C GLU A 191 -8.78 8.63 -9.27
N VAL A 192 -9.21 7.41 -9.01
CA VAL A 192 -8.62 6.58 -7.94
C VAL A 192 -7.13 6.31 -8.19
N ALA A 193 -6.77 5.97 -9.42
CA ALA A 193 -5.37 5.73 -9.76
C ALA A 193 -4.52 7.01 -9.66
N LYS A 194 -5.07 8.18 -10.00
CA LYS A 194 -4.41 9.47 -9.83
C LYS A 194 -4.15 9.78 -8.36
N VAL A 195 -5.16 9.69 -7.51
CA VAL A 195 -5.05 9.93 -6.07
C VAL A 195 -4.04 8.97 -5.43
N SER A 196 -4.07 7.68 -5.83
CA SER A 196 -3.11 6.68 -5.34
C SER A 196 -1.67 7.02 -5.75
N SER A 197 -1.46 7.50 -6.99
CA SER A 197 -0.13 7.91 -7.47
C SER A 197 0.39 9.14 -6.72
N GLU A 198 -0.46 10.15 -6.53
CA GLU A 198 -0.12 11.37 -5.77
C GLU A 198 0.26 11.05 -4.31
N ALA A 199 -0.49 10.13 -3.67
CA ALA A 199 -0.18 9.67 -2.32
C ALA A 199 1.16 8.91 -2.25
N GLN A 200 1.46 8.06 -3.24
CA GLN A 200 2.74 7.35 -3.31
C GLN A 200 3.92 8.28 -3.56
N GLU A 201 3.75 9.30 -4.41
CA GLU A 201 4.80 10.30 -4.66
C GLU A 201 5.08 11.15 -3.41
N ALA A 202 4.04 11.58 -2.69
CA ALA A 202 4.18 12.29 -1.43
C ALA A 202 4.93 11.45 -0.38
N GLN A 203 4.58 10.18 -0.23
CA GLN A 203 5.25 9.27 0.71
C GLN A 203 6.72 9.03 0.34
N LYS A 204 7.05 8.91 -0.96
CA LYS A 204 8.44 8.80 -1.42
C LYS A 204 9.23 10.06 -1.14
N GLY A 205 8.63 11.25 -1.39
CA GLY A 205 9.24 12.53 -1.08
C GLY A 205 9.61 12.68 0.39
N ASP A 206 8.71 12.32 1.30
CA ASP A 206 8.96 12.33 2.74
C ASP A 206 10.09 11.36 3.14
N GLN A 207 10.11 10.16 2.58
CA GLN A 207 11.18 9.19 2.83
C GLN A 207 12.54 9.69 2.29
N GLU A 208 12.59 10.22 1.09
CA GLU A 208 13.81 10.78 0.50
C GLU A 208 14.35 11.95 1.34
N GLN A 209 13.46 12.80 1.85
CA GLN A 209 13.83 13.90 2.73
C GLN A 209 14.44 13.40 4.05
N LEU A 210 13.84 12.39 4.68
CA LEU A 210 14.37 11.75 5.89
C LEU A 210 15.74 11.12 5.66
N TYR A 211 15.89 10.37 4.55
CA TYR A 211 17.18 9.77 4.19
C TYR A 211 18.25 10.83 3.93
N ARG A 212 17.88 11.91 3.23
CA ARG A 212 18.79 13.03 2.94
C ARG A 212 19.22 13.74 4.22
N GLU A 213 18.28 14.00 5.13
CA GLU A 213 18.60 14.61 6.43
C GLU A 213 19.53 13.72 7.27
N ALA A 214 19.26 12.41 7.33
CA ALA A 214 20.13 11.46 8.02
C ALA A 214 21.52 11.38 7.40
N ALA A 215 21.63 11.40 6.07
CA ALA A 215 22.90 11.40 5.37
C ALA A 215 23.70 12.68 5.64
N ILE A 216 23.05 13.85 5.61
CA ILE A 216 23.67 15.14 5.93
C ILE A 216 24.18 15.14 7.37
N LYS A 217 23.38 14.71 8.35
CA LYS A 217 23.78 14.61 9.75
C LYS A 217 25.03 13.73 9.92
N LYS A 218 25.02 12.56 9.26
CA LYS A 218 26.17 11.64 9.28
C LYS A 218 27.43 12.25 8.67
N GLN A 219 27.28 13.00 7.58
CA GLN A 219 28.39 13.68 6.93
C GLN A 219 28.96 14.83 7.78
N ILE A 220 28.10 15.61 8.42
CA ILE A 220 28.48 16.65 9.39
C ILE A 220 29.31 16.02 10.53
N ASP A 221 28.84 14.92 11.11
CA ASP A 221 29.51 14.24 12.22
C ASP A 221 30.89 13.69 11.80
N TYR A 222 30.99 13.15 10.57
CA TYR A 222 32.26 12.69 10.00
C TYR A 222 33.24 13.86 9.81
N LEU A 223 32.81 14.94 9.17
CA LEU A 223 33.65 16.11 8.92
C LEU A 223 34.08 16.81 10.22
N GLN A 224 33.21 16.82 11.22
CA GLN A 224 33.56 17.35 12.54
C GLN A 224 34.60 16.50 13.26
N LYS A 225 34.54 15.16 13.15
CA LYS A 225 35.58 14.27 13.68
C LYS A 225 36.93 14.49 12.99
N GLU A 226 36.92 14.59 11.66
CA GLU A 226 38.11 14.84 10.88
C GLU A 226 38.76 16.19 11.25
N LEU A 227 37.94 17.23 11.47
CA LEU A 227 38.40 18.54 11.90
C LEU A 227 39.01 18.50 13.32
N ASP A 228 38.44 17.73 14.23
CA ASP A 228 38.97 17.57 15.59
C ASP A 228 40.27 16.76 15.61
N GLU A 229 40.44 15.79 14.70
CA GLU A 229 41.69 15.04 14.53
C GLU A 229 42.81 15.91 13.96
N MET A 230 42.46 16.85 13.07
CA MET A 230 43.41 17.80 12.48
C MET A 230 43.81 18.92 13.43
N HIS A 231 42.92 19.29 14.38
CA HIS A 231 43.11 20.42 15.31
C HIS A 231 42.71 20.05 16.74
N PRO A 232 43.46 19.15 17.41
CA PRO A 232 43.14 18.70 18.76
C PRO A 232 43.11 19.84 19.80
N GLU A 233 43.82 20.95 19.52
CA GLU A 233 43.83 22.16 20.35
C GLU A 233 42.53 23.00 20.26
N ASN A 234 41.70 22.78 19.24
CA ASN A 234 40.48 23.53 18.96
C ASN A 234 39.21 22.75 19.25
N ILE A 235 39.31 21.67 20.04
CA ILE A 235 38.08 20.93 20.47
C ILE A 235 37.16 21.92 21.16
N SER A 236 35.95 22.08 20.63
CA SER A 236 34.97 22.99 21.26
C SER A 236 34.66 22.54 22.68
N ASP A 237 34.51 23.48 23.60
CA ASP A 237 34.18 23.23 25.01
C ASP A 237 32.96 22.29 25.13
N VAL A 238 31.98 22.48 24.28
CA VAL A 238 30.79 21.66 24.20
C VAL A 238 31.11 20.18 23.98
N ARG A 239 32.03 19.87 23.07
CA ARG A 239 32.45 18.50 22.76
C ARG A 239 33.30 17.88 23.86
N ALA A 240 34.12 18.70 24.47
CA ALA A 240 34.91 18.30 25.64
C ALA A 240 33.97 17.88 26.80
N PHE A 241 32.89 18.64 27.01
CA PHE A 241 31.90 18.28 28.02
C PHE A 241 31.05 17.08 27.63
N GLU A 242 30.69 16.89 26.35
CA GLU A 242 30.02 15.66 25.88
C GLU A 242 30.80 14.42 26.28
N LYS A 243 32.10 14.44 26.01
CA LYS A 243 32.98 13.33 26.35
C LYS A 243 33.12 13.15 27.86
N LYS A 244 33.34 14.26 28.62
CA LYS A 244 33.43 14.21 30.11
C LYS A 244 32.15 13.64 30.74
N ILE A 245 30.95 14.01 30.25
CA ILE A 245 29.68 13.51 30.75
C ILE A 245 29.54 12.01 30.48
N GLN A 246 29.91 11.55 29.31
CA GLN A 246 29.86 10.11 28.93
C GLN A 246 30.81 9.28 29.81
N GLU A 247 32.00 9.76 30.09
CA GLU A 247 33.05 9.05 30.84
C GLU A 247 32.93 9.17 32.36
N SER A 248 32.17 10.17 32.88
CA SER A 248 32.08 10.50 34.31
C SER A 248 31.50 9.39 35.18
N GLY A 249 30.61 8.57 34.64
CA GLY A 249 29.89 7.55 35.42
C GLY A 249 28.75 8.13 36.28
N MET A 250 28.24 9.29 35.93
CA MET A 250 27.07 9.92 36.56
C MET A 250 25.87 8.99 36.60
N ASN A 251 25.05 9.13 37.65
CA ASN A 251 23.74 8.48 37.71
C ASN A 251 22.80 9.08 36.63
N GLU A 252 21.68 8.40 36.36
CA GLU A 252 20.77 8.77 35.28
C GLU A 252 20.18 10.17 35.41
N ASP A 253 19.86 10.60 36.63
CA ASP A 253 19.26 11.91 36.88
C ASP A 253 20.29 13.06 36.72
N ALA A 254 21.50 12.87 37.26
CA ALA A 254 22.58 13.83 37.07
C ALA A 254 22.97 13.96 35.59
N ARG A 255 23.01 12.85 34.87
CA ARG A 255 23.29 12.84 33.42
C ARG A 255 22.24 13.61 32.65
N LYS A 256 20.94 13.36 32.88
CA LYS A 256 19.84 14.12 32.27
C LYS A 256 19.97 15.62 32.46
N GLU A 257 20.33 16.05 33.69
CA GLU A 257 20.48 17.47 33.96
C GLU A 257 21.74 18.05 33.32
N ALA A 258 22.84 17.33 33.32
CA ALA A 258 24.07 17.75 32.63
C ALA A 258 23.84 17.86 31.09
N ASP A 259 23.14 16.91 30.47
CA ASP A 259 22.79 16.94 29.05
C ASP A 259 21.88 18.13 28.70
N LYS A 260 20.94 18.49 29.62
CA LYS A 260 20.06 19.64 29.44
C LYS A 260 20.84 20.96 29.50
N VAL A 261 21.76 21.10 30.47
CA VAL A 261 22.64 22.27 30.56
C VAL A 261 23.57 22.36 29.34
N LEU A 262 24.12 21.25 28.90
CA LEU A 262 24.98 21.19 27.69
C LEU A 262 24.22 21.63 26.43
N ASN A 263 22.97 21.19 26.27
CA ASN A 263 22.12 21.60 25.16
C ASN A 263 21.81 23.11 25.19
N ARG A 264 21.65 23.70 26.39
CA ARG A 264 21.49 25.15 26.53
C ARG A 264 22.77 25.87 26.16
N MET A 265 23.94 25.38 26.62
CA MET A 265 25.26 25.92 26.27
C MET A 265 25.51 25.91 24.75
N LYS A 266 25.01 24.88 24.01
CA LYS A 266 25.08 24.81 22.53
C LYS A 266 24.32 25.95 21.84
N GLN A 267 23.28 26.49 22.47
CA GLN A 267 22.43 27.54 21.90
C GLN A 267 22.97 28.95 22.21
N GLU A 268 23.83 29.07 23.22
CA GLU A 268 24.43 30.34 23.63
C GLU A 268 25.70 30.66 22.84
N GLY A 269 25.92 31.95 22.60
CA GLY A 269 27.19 32.43 22.01
C GLY A 269 28.33 32.38 23.02
N LYS A 270 29.55 32.02 22.60
CA LYS A 270 30.75 31.92 23.45
C LYS A 270 31.04 33.20 24.26
N ASP A 271 30.64 34.35 23.73
CA ASP A 271 30.91 35.66 24.37
C ASP A 271 29.80 36.08 25.34
N SER A 272 28.77 35.25 25.56
CA SER A 272 27.69 35.55 26.48
C SER A 272 28.07 35.25 27.92
N HIS A 273 27.60 36.07 28.86
CA HIS A 273 27.82 35.82 30.28
C HIS A 273 27.18 34.49 30.74
N GLU A 274 26.09 34.12 30.11
CA GLU A 274 25.39 32.86 30.41
C GLU A 274 26.23 31.65 29.98
N TYR A 275 26.94 31.73 28.87
CA TYR A 275 27.86 30.67 28.43
C TYR A 275 28.91 30.35 29.50
N GLY A 276 29.51 31.42 30.11
CA GLY A 276 30.48 31.25 31.19
C GLY A 276 29.89 30.51 32.40
N LEU A 277 28.68 30.88 32.82
CA LEU A 277 28.00 30.22 33.94
C LEU A 277 27.67 28.73 33.65
N LEU A 278 27.25 28.44 32.43
CA LEU A 278 26.95 27.07 32.02
C LEU A 278 28.26 26.24 31.92
N TYR A 279 29.32 26.84 31.46
CA TYR A 279 30.66 26.24 31.42
C TYR A 279 31.14 25.87 32.82
N ASP A 280 31.11 26.83 33.78
CA ASP A 280 31.54 26.60 35.15
C ASP A 280 30.71 25.52 35.85
N TYR A 281 29.40 25.49 35.60
CA TYR A 281 28.52 24.43 36.08
C TYR A 281 28.90 23.06 35.57
N LEU A 282 29.08 22.93 34.26
CA LEU A 282 29.43 21.65 33.63
C LEU A 282 30.83 21.18 34.05
N ASP A 283 31.79 22.10 34.18
CA ASP A 283 33.15 21.77 34.64
C ASP A 283 33.11 21.27 36.10
N PHE A 284 32.36 21.95 36.96
CA PHE A 284 32.16 21.50 38.35
C PHE A 284 31.49 20.11 38.38
N VAL A 285 30.36 19.93 37.74
CA VAL A 285 29.59 18.69 37.82
C VAL A 285 30.38 17.51 37.21
N THR A 286 31.11 17.73 36.13
CA THR A 286 31.96 16.67 35.52
C THR A 286 33.21 16.36 36.30
N SER A 287 33.66 17.27 37.20
CA SER A 287 34.81 17.05 38.09
C SER A 287 34.49 16.24 39.35
N LEU A 288 33.19 16.09 39.67
CA LEU A 288 32.77 15.30 40.83
C LEU A 288 33.05 13.81 40.62
N SER A 289 33.36 13.12 41.73
CA SER A 289 33.55 11.67 41.73
C SER A 289 32.18 10.96 41.77
N TRP A 290 31.65 10.60 40.57
CA TRP A 290 30.39 9.88 40.44
C TRP A 290 30.51 8.37 40.64
N LYS A 291 31.72 7.83 40.55
CA LYS A 291 31.97 6.41 40.84
C LYS A 291 32.11 6.22 42.32
N HIS A 292 31.18 5.55 42.94
CA HIS A 292 31.32 5.13 44.32
C HIS A 292 32.37 4.00 44.35
N PRO A 293 33.41 4.13 45.21
CA PRO A 293 34.28 2.98 45.44
C PRO A 293 33.43 1.83 46.02
N GLU A 294 33.85 0.61 45.73
CA GLU A 294 33.21 -0.56 46.33
C GLU A 294 33.24 -0.41 47.86
N PHE A 295 32.06 -0.64 48.46
CA PHE A 295 31.95 -0.52 49.91
C PHE A 295 32.81 -1.59 50.57
N THR A 296 33.95 -1.20 51.08
CA THR A 296 34.72 -2.05 51.98
C THR A 296 34.06 -1.98 53.36
N PRO A 297 33.66 -3.13 53.93
CA PRO A 297 33.07 -3.12 55.26
C PRO A 297 34.06 -2.46 56.25
N ILE A 298 33.56 -1.49 56.97
CA ILE A 298 34.38 -0.81 58.00
C ILE A 298 34.62 -1.81 59.13
N ASP A 299 35.87 -2.05 59.44
CA ASP A 299 36.24 -2.79 60.61
C ASP A 299 36.11 -1.89 61.86
N LEU A 300 35.04 -2.11 62.61
CA LEU A 300 34.71 -1.31 63.79
C LEU A 300 35.80 -1.38 64.85
N ASN A 301 36.48 -2.56 65.04
CA ASN A 301 37.56 -2.69 65.99
C ASN A 301 38.79 -1.83 65.60
N ARG A 302 39.08 -1.83 64.29
CA ARG A 302 40.15 -0.98 63.78
C ARG A 302 39.81 0.51 63.85
N ALA A 303 38.55 0.88 63.67
CA ALA A 303 38.07 2.27 63.84
C ALA A 303 38.20 2.73 65.31
N GLU A 304 37.84 1.88 66.25
CA GLU A 304 37.98 2.15 67.71
C GLU A 304 39.46 2.31 68.06
N GLU A 305 40.36 1.44 67.60
CA GLU A 305 41.81 1.56 67.79
C GLU A 305 42.34 2.90 67.30
N ILE A 306 42.00 3.33 66.07
CA ILE A 306 42.43 4.60 65.53
C ILE A 306 41.89 5.79 66.36
N LEU A 307 40.61 5.76 66.75
CA LEU A 307 40.04 6.78 67.57
C LEU A 307 40.71 6.86 68.93
N ASP A 308 41.19 5.73 69.51
CA ASP A 308 41.89 5.72 70.78
C ASP A 308 43.36 6.18 70.70
N GLU A 309 44.02 5.88 69.54
CA GLU A 309 45.36 6.39 69.24
C GLU A 309 45.38 7.91 69.05
N ASP A 310 44.42 8.47 68.31
CA ASP A 310 44.42 9.84 67.85
C ASP A 310 43.81 10.79 68.90
N HIS A 311 42.93 10.30 69.78
CA HIS A 311 42.19 11.16 70.76
C HIS A 311 42.22 10.59 72.15
N TYR A 312 42.80 11.36 73.11
CA TYR A 312 42.82 10.96 74.49
C TYR A 312 41.47 11.22 75.18
N GLY A 313 40.93 10.22 75.86
CA GLY A 313 39.68 10.32 76.62
C GLY A 313 38.44 10.26 75.71
N LEU A 314 37.50 11.14 75.92
CA LEU A 314 36.28 11.31 75.11
C LEU A 314 35.42 10.04 74.91
N LYS A 315 35.39 9.09 75.85
CA LYS A 315 34.77 7.76 75.72
C LYS A 315 33.33 7.83 75.19
N LYS A 316 32.48 8.72 75.81
CA LYS A 316 31.08 8.83 75.33
C LYS A 316 30.92 9.32 73.91
N VAL A 317 31.88 10.03 73.34
CA VAL A 317 31.87 10.52 71.99
C VAL A 317 32.30 9.39 71.04
N LYS A 318 33.38 8.68 71.42
CA LYS A 318 33.88 7.51 70.62
C LYS A 318 32.87 6.38 70.57
N GLU A 319 32.12 6.10 71.61
CA GLU A 319 31.02 5.10 71.57
C GLU A 319 29.84 5.51 70.71
N ARG A 320 29.72 6.77 70.31
CA ARG A 320 28.63 7.28 69.46
C ARG A 320 28.99 7.40 67.97
N ILE A 321 30.25 7.40 67.65
CA ILE A 321 30.75 7.39 66.28
C ILE A 321 30.73 5.98 65.75
#